data_5c3d090a1ed5b47aa41dbc31350365b7
#
_entry.id   5c3d090a1ed5b47aa41dbc31350365b7
#
_cell.length_a   1.000
_cell.length_b   1.000
_cell.length_c   1.000
_cell.angle_alpha   90.00
_cell.angle_beta   90.00
_cell.angle_gamma   90.00
#
_symmetry.space_group_name_H-M   'P 1'
#
loop_
_entity.id
_entity.type
_entity.pdbx_description
1 polymer ?
#
loop_
_entity_poly.entity_id
_entity_poly.type
_entity_poly.pdbx_seq_one_letter_code
_entity_poly.pdbx_strand_id
1 'polypeptide(L)'
;VEATKFTEIGYVGRDVESIIRDLLENALHTTKEEMRKSVAAKAEIAAEERVLEALVGVNAGEETRQKFRKLLRENQLNDKEIEISVLDNGNTSMPTIDIPGMPGAQMGMISLGDLIGKPFGDKYKTKKMTVGDAYKVLMEEESDKLLDNDLITREAIKAVENDGIVFIDEIDKISGKDDRRGSDISREGVQRDLLPLIEGTTVATKYGMVRTDHILFICSGAFHLSKPSDLLPELQGRLPIRVELKALTHEDFVKILTEPEANLIEQYVALMKTENFDLEFEPEAIEKIADMAVIIN
;
A
#
# COMPACT_ATOMS: atom_id res chain seq x y z
N VAL A 1 -0.05 6.90 10.80
CA VAL A 1 -0.10 5.84 11.83
C VAL A 1 -0.67 6.38 13.13
N GLU A 2 -1.26 5.55 13.98
CA GLU A 2 -1.78 5.94 15.31
C GLU A 2 -0.73 5.62 16.38
N ALA A 3 -0.45 6.55 17.28
CA ALA A 3 0.54 6.38 18.35
C ALA A 3 0.20 5.20 19.30
N THR A 4 -1.09 4.92 19.47
CA THR A 4 -1.60 3.84 20.31
C THR A 4 -1.32 2.42 19.79
N LYS A 5 -0.92 2.28 18.53
CA LYS A 5 -0.56 0.97 17.95
C LYS A 5 0.84 0.49 18.31
N PHE A 6 1.66 1.36 18.90
CA PHE A 6 3.02 1.04 19.26
C PHE A 6 3.16 0.65 20.72
N THR A 7 4.15 -0.19 20.99
CA THR A 7 4.52 -0.63 22.34
C THR A 7 6.00 -0.32 22.57
N GLU A 8 6.37 -0.10 23.84
CA GLU A 8 7.76 0.09 24.26
C GLU A 8 8.63 -1.10 23.80
N ILE A 9 9.86 -0.82 23.41
CA ILE A 9 10.82 -1.84 22.99
C ILE A 9 11.01 -2.89 24.09
N GLY A 10 10.85 -4.17 23.71
CA GLY A 10 10.95 -5.32 24.63
C GLY A 10 9.62 -5.91 25.07
N TYR A 11 8.50 -5.28 24.78
CA TYR A 11 7.16 -5.83 24.96
C TYR A 11 6.60 -6.43 23.65
N VAL A 12 5.63 -7.33 23.78
CA VAL A 12 4.92 -7.90 22.64
C VAL A 12 4.04 -6.83 22.00
N GLY A 13 4.40 -6.42 20.78
CA GLY A 13 3.66 -5.40 20.04
C GLY A 13 4.47 -4.90 18.85
N ARG A 14 4.03 -3.79 18.28
CA ARG A 14 4.66 -3.17 17.13
C ARG A 14 5.66 -2.11 17.59
N ASP A 15 6.93 -2.25 17.18
CA ASP A 15 7.95 -1.25 17.48
C ASP A 15 7.78 0.02 16.62
N VAL A 16 8.28 1.15 17.10
CA VAL A 16 8.17 2.44 16.41
C VAL A 16 8.99 2.50 15.11
N GLU A 17 10.07 1.71 14.97
CA GLU A 17 10.86 1.65 13.74
C GLU A 17 10.04 1.07 12.58
N SER A 18 8.98 0.32 12.88
CA SER A 18 8.06 -0.18 11.84
C SER A 18 7.42 0.95 11.03
N ILE A 19 7.35 2.17 11.55
CA ILE A 19 6.89 3.37 10.83
C ILE A 19 7.75 3.59 9.59
N ILE A 20 9.06 3.52 9.76
CA ILE A 20 10.02 3.74 8.68
C ILE A 20 10.03 2.57 7.70
N ARG A 21 9.88 1.34 8.22
CA ARG A 21 9.77 0.15 7.36
C ARG A 21 8.53 0.21 6.47
N ASP A 22 7.38 0.61 7.02
CA ASP A 22 6.16 0.78 6.24
C ASP A 22 6.26 1.95 5.25
N LEU A 23 6.89 3.07 5.65
CA LEU A 23 7.11 4.20 4.76
C LEU A 23 7.95 3.79 3.54
N LEU A 24 9.00 2.98 3.75
CA LEU A 24 9.81 2.46 2.66
C LEU A 24 9.04 1.48 1.77
N GLU A 25 8.20 0.60 2.33
CA GLU A 25 7.33 -0.29 1.53
C GLU A 25 6.41 0.52 0.60
N ASN A 26 5.79 1.58 1.13
CA ASN A 26 4.94 2.47 0.34
C ASN A 26 5.76 3.20 -0.75
N ALA A 27 6.94 3.70 -0.42
CA ALA A 27 7.82 4.37 -1.38
C ALA A 27 8.28 3.42 -2.49
N LEU A 28 8.62 2.17 -2.16
CA LEU A 28 8.97 1.14 -3.15
C LEU A 28 7.83 0.88 -4.13
N HIS A 29 6.60 0.77 -3.61
CA HIS A 29 5.41 0.59 -4.46
C HIS A 29 5.22 1.78 -5.39
N THR A 30 5.23 3.01 -4.87
CA THR A 30 5.05 4.23 -5.66
C THR A 30 6.17 4.40 -6.71
N THR A 31 7.43 4.22 -6.31
CA THR A 31 8.59 4.30 -7.23
C THR A 31 8.49 3.25 -8.34
N LYS A 32 8.09 2.01 -8.00
CA LYS A 32 7.89 0.95 -8.98
C LYS A 32 6.80 1.32 -9.98
N GLU A 33 5.67 1.86 -9.54
CA GLU A 33 4.57 2.30 -10.42
C GLU A 33 4.98 3.46 -11.35
N GLU A 34 5.76 4.41 -10.85
CA GLU A 34 6.31 5.49 -11.67
C GLU A 34 7.28 4.96 -12.72
N MET A 35 8.17 4.05 -12.33
CA MET A 35 9.10 3.44 -13.28
C MET A 35 8.39 2.55 -14.31
N ARG A 36 7.33 1.83 -13.92
CA ARG A 36 6.48 1.10 -14.87
C ARG A 36 5.90 2.01 -15.94
N LYS A 37 5.42 3.19 -15.58
CA LYS A 37 4.92 4.19 -16.53
C LYS A 37 6.00 4.60 -17.54
N SER A 38 7.23 4.74 -17.11
CA SER A 38 8.35 5.13 -17.97
C SER A 38 8.72 4.07 -19.01
N VAL A 39 8.51 2.79 -18.73
CA VAL A 39 8.79 1.67 -19.61
C VAL A 39 7.56 1.14 -20.34
N ALA A 40 6.38 1.68 -20.08
CA ALA A 40 5.08 1.18 -20.57
C ALA A 40 5.04 0.98 -22.08
N ALA A 41 5.54 1.94 -22.87
CA ALA A 41 5.53 1.84 -24.32
C ALA A 41 6.38 0.66 -24.86
N LYS A 42 7.49 0.33 -24.18
CA LYS A 42 8.33 -0.83 -24.56
C LYS A 42 7.68 -2.14 -24.10
N ALA A 43 7.09 -2.15 -22.92
CA ALA A 43 6.37 -3.30 -22.39
C ALA A 43 5.15 -3.64 -23.26
N GLU A 44 4.44 -2.61 -23.76
CA GLU A 44 3.29 -2.75 -24.64
C GLU A 44 3.66 -3.48 -25.95
N ILE A 45 4.76 -3.09 -26.58
CA ILE A 45 5.24 -3.74 -27.80
C ILE A 45 5.57 -5.22 -27.51
N ALA A 46 6.24 -5.51 -26.41
CA ALA A 46 6.61 -6.86 -26.04
C ALA A 46 5.37 -7.73 -25.68
N ALA A 47 4.41 -7.18 -24.95
CA ALA A 47 3.16 -7.85 -24.60
C ALA A 47 2.32 -8.14 -25.88
N GLU A 48 2.19 -7.15 -26.78
CA GLU A 48 1.50 -7.31 -28.07
C GLU A 48 2.11 -8.49 -28.88
N GLU A 49 3.43 -8.56 -28.94
CA GLU A 49 4.11 -9.63 -29.68
C GLU A 49 3.83 -11.02 -29.06
N ARG A 50 3.86 -11.15 -27.73
CA ARG A 50 3.54 -12.42 -27.04
C ARG A 50 2.07 -12.83 -27.23
N VAL A 51 1.13 -11.89 -27.22
CA VAL A 51 -0.29 -12.17 -27.54
C VAL A 51 -0.43 -12.62 -28.99
N LEU A 52 0.25 -11.97 -29.93
CA LEU A 52 0.26 -12.38 -31.33
C LEU A 52 0.82 -13.78 -31.50
N GLU A 53 1.92 -14.11 -30.84
CA GLU A 53 2.48 -15.48 -30.87
C GLU A 53 1.50 -16.54 -30.36
N ALA A 54 0.75 -16.22 -29.28
CA ALA A 54 -0.28 -17.10 -28.76
C ALA A 54 -1.49 -17.26 -29.71
N LEU A 55 -1.81 -16.20 -30.47
CA LEU A 55 -2.96 -16.19 -31.39
C LEU A 55 -2.69 -16.92 -32.73
N VAL A 56 -1.52 -16.72 -33.30
CA VAL A 56 -1.22 -17.17 -34.68
C VAL A 56 -0.02 -18.12 -34.75
N GLY A 57 0.69 -18.34 -33.67
CA GLY A 57 1.88 -19.18 -33.56
C GLY A 57 3.16 -18.45 -33.99
N VAL A 58 4.30 -18.99 -33.50
CA VAL A 58 5.64 -18.42 -33.71
C VAL A 58 6.03 -18.32 -35.21
N ASN A 59 5.55 -19.25 -36.02
CA ASN A 59 5.91 -19.38 -37.44
C ASN A 59 4.93 -18.67 -38.39
N ALA A 60 4.03 -17.82 -37.89
CA ALA A 60 3.07 -17.11 -38.74
C ALA A 60 3.78 -16.08 -39.65
N GLY A 61 3.37 -16.01 -40.91
CA GLY A 61 3.89 -15.03 -41.87
C GLY A 61 3.55 -13.58 -41.47
N GLU A 62 4.40 -12.65 -41.89
CA GLU A 62 4.30 -11.23 -41.54
C GLU A 62 2.93 -10.61 -41.87
N GLU A 63 2.34 -10.95 -43.01
CA GLU A 63 1.00 -10.45 -43.39
C GLU A 63 -0.07 -10.90 -42.41
N THR A 64 -0.01 -12.14 -41.92
CA THR A 64 -0.95 -12.67 -40.91
C THR A 64 -0.74 -11.96 -39.59
N ARG A 65 0.49 -11.77 -39.16
CA ARG A 65 0.83 -11.04 -37.91
C ARG A 65 0.29 -9.61 -37.96
N GLN A 66 0.52 -8.88 -39.05
CA GLN A 66 0.01 -7.51 -39.21
C GLN A 66 -1.52 -7.43 -39.18
N LYS A 67 -2.21 -8.37 -39.81
CA LYS A 67 -3.66 -8.44 -39.79
C LYS A 67 -4.20 -8.67 -38.35
N PHE A 68 -3.63 -9.60 -37.61
CA PHE A 68 -4.03 -9.87 -36.23
C PHE A 68 -3.62 -8.74 -35.29
N ARG A 69 -2.49 -8.08 -35.49
CA ARG A 69 -2.08 -6.88 -34.75
C ARG A 69 -3.10 -5.76 -34.91
N LYS A 70 -3.62 -5.53 -36.11
CA LYS A 70 -4.68 -4.54 -36.32
C LYS A 70 -5.95 -4.89 -35.56
N LEU A 71 -6.42 -6.14 -35.65
CA LEU A 71 -7.61 -6.61 -34.95
C LEU A 71 -7.45 -6.53 -33.41
N LEU A 72 -6.25 -6.77 -32.89
CA LEU A 72 -5.92 -6.64 -31.47
C LEU A 72 -6.03 -5.19 -31.01
N ARG A 73 -5.45 -4.25 -31.75
CA ARG A 73 -5.50 -2.81 -31.46
C ARG A 73 -6.91 -2.22 -31.58
N GLU A 74 -7.76 -2.81 -32.42
CA GLU A 74 -9.17 -2.46 -32.56
C GLU A 74 -10.07 -3.15 -31.50
N ASN A 75 -9.48 -3.87 -30.53
CA ASN A 75 -10.18 -4.63 -29.46
C ASN A 75 -11.16 -5.69 -29.95
N GLN A 76 -11.05 -6.14 -31.21
CA GLN A 76 -11.96 -7.12 -31.82
C GLN A 76 -11.69 -8.57 -31.37
N LEU A 77 -10.60 -8.81 -30.65
CA LEU A 77 -10.17 -10.14 -30.22
C LEU A 77 -10.23 -10.32 -28.68
N ASN A 78 -10.73 -9.34 -27.95
CA ASN A 78 -10.66 -9.33 -26.47
C ASN A 78 -11.29 -10.56 -25.81
N ASP A 79 -12.39 -11.06 -26.34
CA ASP A 79 -13.14 -12.21 -25.76
C ASP A 79 -12.60 -13.57 -26.24
N LYS A 80 -11.63 -13.58 -27.16
CA LYS A 80 -11.04 -14.82 -27.67
C LYS A 80 -10.15 -15.45 -26.61
N GLU A 81 -10.30 -16.74 -26.36
CA GLU A 81 -9.43 -17.50 -25.46
C GLU A 81 -8.10 -17.84 -26.11
N ILE A 82 -7.02 -17.65 -25.37
CA ILE A 82 -5.64 -18.03 -25.75
C ILE A 82 -4.95 -18.73 -24.59
N GLU A 83 -3.94 -19.50 -24.89
CA GLU A 83 -3.02 -20.10 -23.91
C GLU A 83 -1.73 -19.30 -23.88
N ILE A 84 -1.38 -18.76 -22.72
CA ILE A 84 -0.13 -18.02 -22.50
C ILE A 84 0.71 -18.66 -21.42
N SER A 85 2.02 -18.56 -21.57
CA SER A 85 2.98 -18.92 -20.54
C SER A 85 3.29 -17.70 -19.69
N VAL A 86 2.93 -17.73 -18.40
CA VAL A 86 3.17 -16.65 -17.42
C VAL A 86 4.10 -17.15 -16.33
N LEU A 87 4.86 -16.24 -15.74
CA LEU A 87 5.69 -16.53 -14.56
C LEU A 87 4.81 -17.02 -13.41
N ASP A 88 5.22 -18.13 -12.80
CA ASP A 88 4.56 -18.66 -11.60
C ASP A 88 5.11 -17.91 -10.37
N ASN A 89 4.43 -16.86 -9.97
CA ASN A 89 4.80 -16.01 -8.82
C ASN A 89 4.58 -16.70 -7.46
N GLY A 90 4.61 -18.04 -7.42
CA GLY A 90 4.77 -18.80 -6.18
C GLY A 90 3.68 -18.65 -5.09
N ASN A 91 2.56 -17.97 -5.39
CA ASN A 91 1.47 -17.76 -4.42
C ASN A 91 0.46 -18.94 -4.45
N THR A 92 0.95 -20.14 -4.65
CA THR A 92 0.17 -21.34 -4.42
C THR A 92 0.30 -21.70 -2.95
N SER A 93 -0.73 -21.42 -2.16
CA SER A 93 -0.99 -22.12 -0.91
C SER A 93 -0.87 -23.61 -1.21
N MET A 94 0.27 -24.21 -0.82
CA MET A 94 0.42 -25.67 -0.89
C MET A 94 -0.70 -26.28 -0.06
N PRO A 95 -1.44 -27.27 -0.57
CA PRO A 95 -2.37 -28.03 0.26
C PRO A 95 -1.57 -28.64 1.41
N THR A 96 -1.85 -28.21 2.63
CA THR A 96 -1.37 -28.85 3.84
C THR A 96 -1.97 -30.26 3.87
N ILE A 97 -1.12 -31.25 3.67
CA ILE A 97 -1.53 -32.64 3.88
C ILE A 97 -1.43 -32.86 5.38
N ASP A 98 -2.58 -32.89 6.05
CA ASP A 98 -2.69 -33.34 7.43
C ASP A 98 -2.39 -34.86 7.48
N ILE A 99 -1.28 -35.21 8.09
CA ILE A 99 -0.96 -36.61 8.39
C ILE A 99 -1.68 -36.97 9.69
N PRO A 100 -2.68 -37.86 9.65
CA PRO A 100 -3.38 -38.30 10.86
C PRO A 100 -2.41 -39.02 11.80
N GLY A 101 -2.11 -38.44 12.95
CA GLY A 101 -1.35 -39.11 14.01
C GLY A 101 -0.21 -38.32 14.69
N MET A 102 0.14 -37.13 14.26
CA MET A 102 1.16 -36.31 14.93
C MET A 102 0.69 -34.85 15.11
N PRO A 103 0.08 -34.47 16.22
CA PRO A 103 -0.26 -33.10 16.50
C PRO A 103 1.03 -32.32 16.85
N GLY A 104 1.39 -31.33 16.01
CA GLY A 104 2.45 -30.35 16.30
C GLY A 104 3.72 -30.40 15.44
N ALA A 105 3.86 -31.31 14.48
CA ALA A 105 5.00 -31.31 13.57
C ALA A 105 4.69 -30.50 12.30
N GLN A 106 4.86 -29.17 12.34
CA GLN A 106 5.04 -28.33 11.16
C GLN A 106 6.42 -28.59 10.56
N MET A 107 6.62 -29.76 9.98
CA MET A 107 7.76 -30.00 9.09
C MET A 107 7.34 -29.51 7.70
N GLY A 108 7.80 -28.33 7.32
CA GLY A 108 7.79 -27.94 5.93
C GLY A 108 8.48 -29.02 5.12
N MET A 109 7.71 -29.75 4.31
CA MET A 109 8.29 -30.67 3.33
C MET A 109 9.14 -29.85 2.36
N ILE A 110 10.43 -29.81 2.61
CA ILE A 110 11.42 -29.47 1.58
C ILE A 110 11.20 -30.50 0.49
N SER A 111 10.72 -30.06 -0.66
CA SER A 111 10.53 -30.93 -1.82
C SER A 111 11.87 -31.57 -2.13
N LEU A 112 11.92 -32.90 -2.14
CA LEU A 112 13.12 -33.68 -2.50
C LEU A 112 13.66 -33.28 -3.89
N GLY A 113 12.85 -32.60 -4.71
CA GLY A 113 13.24 -31.99 -5.99
C GLY A 113 14.12 -30.74 -5.86
N ASP A 114 14.05 -30.01 -4.74
CA ASP A 114 14.91 -28.84 -4.47
C ASP A 114 16.31 -29.25 -3.97
N LEU A 115 16.47 -30.49 -3.51
CA LEU A 115 17.75 -31.01 -3.04
C LEU A 115 18.63 -31.58 -4.18
N ILE A 116 18.05 -31.88 -5.33
CA ILE A 116 18.75 -32.41 -6.51
C ILE A 116 18.85 -31.31 -7.57
N GLY A 117 19.72 -30.32 -7.31
CA GLY A 117 20.37 -29.43 -8.24
C GLY A 117 19.77 -29.26 -9.65
N LYS A 118 18.60 -28.62 -9.78
CA LYS A 118 18.23 -27.97 -11.04
C LYS A 118 18.45 -26.47 -10.90
N PRO A 119 19.11 -25.83 -11.89
CA PRO A 119 19.37 -24.39 -11.85
C PRO A 119 18.03 -23.65 -11.76
N PHE A 120 18.00 -22.60 -10.96
CA PHE A 120 16.92 -21.64 -10.84
C PHE A 120 16.55 -21.09 -12.23
N GLY A 121 15.59 -21.73 -12.89
CA GLY A 121 14.95 -21.21 -14.07
C GLY A 121 13.54 -20.77 -13.69
N ASP A 122 13.15 -19.60 -14.17
CA ASP A 122 11.81 -19.07 -14.01
C ASP A 122 10.78 -20.17 -14.34
N LYS A 123 9.93 -20.53 -13.37
CA LYS A 123 8.87 -21.51 -13.59
C LYS A 123 7.74 -20.84 -14.34
N TYR A 124 7.62 -21.15 -15.62
CA TYR A 124 6.47 -20.72 -16.41
C TYR A 124 5.33 -21.73 -16.28
N LYS A 125 4.12 -21.19 -16.12
CA LYS A 125 2.89 -21.97 -16.09
C LYS A 125 1.98 -21.54 -17.23
N THR A 126 1.52 -22.48 -18.02
CA THR A 126 0.52 -22.22 -19.06
C THR A 126 -0.84 -21.98 -18.44
N LYS A 127 -1.44 -20.82 -18.74
CA LYS A 127 -2.80 -20.47 -18.34
C LYS A 127 -3.64 -20.16 -19.56
N LYS A 128 -4.90 -20.59 -19.51
CA LYS A 128 -5.92 -20.28 -20.51
C LYS A 128 -6.76 -19.11 -20.04
N MET A 129 -6.83 -18.05 -20.83
CA MET A 129 -7.59 -16.85 -20.49
C MET A 129 -7.96 -16.06 -21.75
N THR A 130 -8.80 -15.02 -21.59
CA THR A 130 -9.16 -14.14 -22.71
C THR A 130 -7.98 -13.29 -23.16
N VAL A 131 -7.98 -12.85 -24.40
CA VAL A 131 -6.95 -11.95 -24.94
C VAL A 131 -6.85 -10.67 -24.13
N GLY A 132 -7.99 -10.08 -23.74
CA GLY A 132 -8.01 -8.86 -22.93
C GLY A 132 -7.34 -9.03 -21.56
N ASP A 133 -7.55 -10.15 -20.88
CA ASP A 133 -6.91 -10.44 -19.60
C ASP A 133 -5.45 -10.85 -19.78
N ALA A 134 -5.15 -11.65 -20.83
CA ALA A 134 -3.79 -12.02 -21.17
C ALA A 134 -2.91 -10.79 -21.46
N TYR A 135 -3.46 -9.81 -22.18
CA TYR A 135 -2.74 -8.58 -22.49
C TYR A 135 -2.35 -7.80 -21.22
N LYS A 136 -3.26 -7.68 -20.26
CA LYS A 136 -2.98 -7.01 -18.96
C LYS A 136 -1.87 -7.72 -18.17
N VAL A 137 -1.98 -9.05 -18.06
CA VAL A 137 -0.99 -9.88 -17.32
C VAL A 137 0.37 -9.81 -18.00
N LEU A 138 0.43 -9.92 -19.33
CA LEU A 138 1.67 -9.84 -20.08
C LEU A 138 2.29 -8.45 -20.06
N MET A 139 1.47 -7.39 -20.10
CA MET A 139 1.92 -6.00 -19.96
C MET A 139 2.60 -5.77 -18.62
N GLU A 140 2.03 -6.30 -17.54
CA GLU A 140 2.63 -6.23 -16.21
C GLU A 140 3.94 -7.01 -16.13
N GLU A 141 3.97 -8.25 -16.64
CA GLU A 141 5.15 -9.11 -16.66
C GLU A 141 6.29 -8.48 -17.49
N GLU A 142 5.99 -7.97 -18.68
CA GLU A 142 7.01 -7.34 -19.55
C GLU A 142 7.50 -5.99 -18.96
N SER A 143 6.62 -5.24 -18.28
CA SER A 143 7.04 -4.06 -17.53
C SER A 143 8.01 -4.43 -16.42
N ASP A 144 7.70 -5.45 -15.62
CA ASP A 144 8.56 -5.92 -14.52
C ASP A 144 9.93 -6.44 -15.00
N LYS A 145 10.00 -7.07 -16.17
CA LYS A 145 11.29 -7.49 -16.80
C LYS A 145 12.18 -6.32 -17.20
N LEU A 146 11.57 -5.17 -17.51
CA LEU A 146 12.30 -3.97 -17.92
C LEU A 146 12.74 -3.10 -16.72
N LEU A 147 12.29 -3.44 -15.51
CA LEU A 147 12.61 -2.70 -14.31
C LEU A 147 13.91 -3.22 -13.66
N ASP A 148 14.73 -2.27 -13.23
CA ASP A 148 15.90 -2.54 -12.39
C ASP A 148 15.48 -2.42 -10.91
N ASN A 149 15.36 -3.55 -10.23
CA ASN A 149 14.94 -3.61 -8.83
C ASN A 149 15.95 -2.94 -7.88
N ASP A 150 17.24 -2.95 -8.21
CA ASP A 150 18.26 -2.28 -7.42
C ASP A 150 18.15 -0.76 -7.56
N LEU A 151 17.80 -0.28 -8.76
CA LEU A 151 17.53 1.13 -9.01
C LEU A 151 16.26 1.58 -8.27
N ILE A 152 15.18 0.80 -8.34
CA ILE A 152 13.93 1.07 -7.61
C ILE A 152 14.21 1.21 -6.12
N THR A 153 14.95 0.27 -5.54
CA THR A 153 15.28 0.26 -4.13
C THR A 153 16.08 1.50 -3.73
N ARG A 154 17.09 1.86 -4.51
CA ARG A 154 17.91 3.07 -4.24
C ARG A 154 17.09 4.36 -4.31
N GLU A 155 16.27 4.51 -5.34
CA GLU A 155 15.45 5.71 -5.50
C GLU A 155 14.36 5.78 -4.43
N ALA A 156 13.75 4.66 -4.03
CA ALA A 156 12.79 4.62 -2.94
C ALA A 156 13.41 4.99 -1.59
N ILE A 157 14.60 4.47 -1.25
CA ILE A 157 15.32 4.84 -0.03
C ILE A 157 15.63 6.34 -0.05
N LYS A 158 16.12 6.86 -1.18
CA LYS A 158 16.43 8.29 -1.34
C LYS A 158 15.19 9.16 -1.19
N ALA A 159 14.05 8.76 -1.75
CA ALA A 159 12.78 9.46 -1.61
C ALA A 159 12.31 9.48 -0.15
N VAL A 160 12.39 8.35 0.57
CA VAL A 160 12.07 8.29 2.00
C VAL A 160 12.96 9.22 2.81
N GLU A 161 14.28 9.15 2.59
CA GLU A 161 15.25 9.94 3.36
C GLU A 161 15.11 11.46 3.15
N ASN A 162 14.73 11.92 1.96
CA ASN A 162 14.73 13.35 1.63
C ASN A 162 13.34 13.97 1.58
N ASP A 163 12.33 13.19 1.18
CA ASP A 163 10.98 13.68 0.91
C ASP A 163 9.92 12.98 1.78
N GLY A 164 10.34 12.11 2.71
CA GLY A 164 9.45 11.34 3.57
C GLY A 164 8.63 12.21 4.52
N ILE A 165 7.34 11.92 4.63
CA ILE A 165 6.42 12.56 5.58
C ILE A 165 5.72 11.47 6.40
N VAL A 166 5.76 11.60 7.71
CA VAL A 166 5.12 10.67 8.64
C VAL A 166 4.07 11.41 9.47
N PHE A 167 2.83 10.97 9.39
CA PHE A 167 1.76 11.42 10.28
C PHE A 167 1.61 10.44 11.45
N ILE A 168 1.73 10.96 12.68
CA ILE A 168 1.48 10.23 13.93
C ILE A 168 0.23 10.81 14.56
N ASP A 169 -0.86 10.08 14.49
CA ASP A 169 -2.13 10.49 15.06
C ASP A 169 -2.31 10.00 16.51
N GLU A 170 -3.23 10.61 17.25
CA GLU A 170 -3.54 10.28 18.65
C GLU A 170 -2.33 10.36 19.59
N ILE A 171 -1.43 11.31 19.38
CA ILE A 171 -0.25 11.51 20.25
C ILE A 171 -0.66 11.87 21.69
N ASP A 172 -1.84 12.46 21.87
CA ASP A 172 -2.41 12.76 23.17
C ASP A 172 -2.73 11.51 24.02
N LYS A 173 -2.94 10.36 23.39
CA LYS A 173 -3.23 9.10 24.08
C LYS A 173 -1.99 8.47 24.73
N ILE A 174 -0.80 8.81 24.24
CA ILE A 174 0.46 8.42 24.86
C ILE A 174 1.07 9.53 25.73
N SER A 175 0.40 10.71 25.83
CA SER A 175 0.75 11.78 26.74
C SER A 175 0.09 11.53 28.11
N GLY A 176 0.79 11.63 29.16
CA GLY A 176 0.25 11.51 30.51
C GLY A 176 0.88 10.40 31.31
N LYS A 177 0.97 10.65 32.62
CA LYS A 177 1.47 9.68 33.58
C LYS A 177 0.38 8.66 33.89
N ASP A 178 0.68 7.41 33.66
CA ASP A 178 -0.20 6.31 34.05
C ASP A 178 -0.14 6.16 35.59
N ASP A 179 -1.12 6.74 36.29
CA ASP A 179 -1.32 6.52 37.77
C ASP A 179 -1.92 5.13 38.09
N ARG A 180 -2.23 4.32 37.08
CA ARG A 180 -2.80 2.99 37.27
C ARG A 180 -1.69 1.94 37.23
N ARG A 181 -1.31 1.45 38.41
CA ARG A 181 -0.52 0.22 38.59
C ARG A 181 -1.22 -0.95 37.87
N GLY A 182 -0.74 -1.35 36.73
CA GLY A 182 -1.24 -2.55 36.06
C GLY A 182 -1.37 -2.48 34.51
N SER A 183 -0.93 -1.42 33.83
CA SER A 183 -0.84 -1.41 32.38
C SER A 183 0.56 -1.87 31.95
N ASP A 184 0.65 -3.02 31.28
CA ASP A 184 1.90 -3.62 30.82
C ASP A 184 2.62 -2.81 29.70
N ILE A 185 2.06 -1.67 29.28
CA ILE A 185 2.59 -0.81 28.21
C ILE A 185 2.82 0.58 28.78
N SER A 186 4.09 0.98 28.83
CA SER A 186 4.48 2.32 29.25
C SER A 186 4.22 3.33 28.12
N ARG A 187 3.27 4.24 28.31
CA ARG A 187 3.02 5.35 27.38
C ARG A 187 4.24 6.25 27.22
N GLU A 188 4.96 6.46 28.32
CA GLU A 188 6.21 7.21 28.35
C GLU A 188 7.31 6.48 27.56
N GLY A 189 7.35 5.14 27.61
CA GLY A 189 8.25 4.31 26.82
C GLY A 189 8.10 4.52 25.32
N VAL A 190 6.84 4.54 24.82
CA VAL A 190 6.59 4.81 23.39
C VAL A 190 7.09 6.19 22.99
N GLN A 191 6.90 7.22 23.83
CA GLN A 191 7.44 8.56 23.56
C GLN A 191 8.98 8.56 23.50
N ARG A 192 9.66 7.82 24.40
CA ARG A 192 11.12 7.67 24.38
C ARG A 192 11.62 6.94 23.15
N ASP A 193 10.89 5.94 22.69
CA ASP A 193 11.24 5.17 21.49
C ASP A 193 11.04 5.99 20.20
N LEU A 194 10.08 6.93 20.17
CA LEU A 194 9.88 7.87 19.05
C LEU A 194 11.00 8.93 18.94
N LEU A 195 11.62 9.29 20.06
CA LEU A 195 12.65 10.34 20.08
C LEU A 195 13.79 10.12 19.07
N PRO A 196 14.47 8.96 19.05
CA PRO A 196 15.54 8.73 18.08
C PRO A 196 15.09 8.87 16.62
N LEU A 197 13.86 8.46 16.30
CA LEU A 197 13.32 8.59 14.94
C LEU A 197 13.16 10.05 14.54
N ILE A 198 12.65 10.88 15.45
CA ILE A 198 12.40 12.32 15.21
C ILE A 198 13.71 13.12 15.28
N GLU A 199 14.68 12.68 16.07
CA GLU A 199 16.00 13.33 16.19
C GLU A 199 16.94 13.04 15.02
N GLY A 200 16.71 11.95 14.33
CA GLY A 200 17.56 11.43 13.27
C GLY A 200 18.33 10.19 13.74
N THR A 201 18.01 9.07 13.15
CA THR A 201 18.67 7.77 13.38
C THR A 201 18.71 6.98 12.08
N THR A 202 19.35 5.82 12.14
CA THR A 202 19.39 4.88 11.01
C THR A 202 18.61 3.62 11.35
N VAL A 203 17.58 3.35 10.59
CA VAL A 203 16.71 2.18 10.77
C VAL A 203 17.08 1.08 9.79
N ALA A 204 17.25 -0.13 10.31
CA ALA A 204 17.50 -1.31 9.49
C ALA A 204 16.21 -1.83 8.87
N THR A 205 16.22 -2.03 7.55
CA THR A 205 15.12 -2.62 6.79
C THR A 205 15.63 -3.82 5.97
N LYS A 206 14.72 -4.61 5.44
CA LYS A 206 15.08 -5.73 4.54
C LYS A 206 15.68 -5.27 3.19
N TYR A 207 15.57 -3.98 2.87
CA TYR A 207 16.08 -3.38 1.64
C TYR A 207 17.36 -2.56 1.83
N GLY A 208 17.78 -2.36 3.06
CA GLY A 208 18.95 -1.57 3.43
C GLY A 208 18.67 -0.65 4.61
N MET A 209 19.62 0.23 4.88
CA MET A 209 19.55 1.21 5.96
C MET A 209 18.85 2.47 5.48
N VAL A 210 18.00 3.05 6.32
CA VAL A 210 17.25 4.30 6.05
C VAL A 210 17.53 5.29 7.16
N ARG A 211 17.97 6.50 6.81
CA ARG A 211 18.20 7.60 7.74
C ARG A 211 16.97 8.46 7.87
N THR A 212 16.66 8.90 9.08
CA THR A 212 15.45 9.67 9.38
C THR A 212 15.68 11.16 9.52
N ASP A 213 16.91 11.66 9.31
CA ASP A 213 17.33 13.04 9.58
C ASP A 213 16.50 14.11 8.86
N HIS A 214 15.98 13.81 7.67
CA HIS A 214 15.21 14.76 6.86
C HIS A 214 13.75 14.35 6.68
N ILE A 215 13.29 13.32 7.40
CA ILE A 215 11.87 12.95 7.39
C ILE A 215 11.07 13.95 8.20
N LEU A 216 9.98 14.46 7.62
CA LEU A 216 9.07 15.36 8.31
C LEU A 216 8.08 14.55 9.17
N PHE A 217 8.09 14.77 10.47
CA PHE A 217 7.13 14.19 11.39
C PHE A 217 6.04 15.21 11.75
N ILE A 218 4.79 14.83 11.56
CA ILE A 218 3.62 15.63 11.90
C ILE A 218 2.81 14.81 12.90
N CYS A 219 2.69 15.36 14.12
CA CYS A 219 1.91 14.70 15.19
C CYS A 219 0.57 15.42 15.37
N SER A 220 -0.52 14.67 15.48
CA SER A 220 -1.87 15.17 15.76
C SER A 220 -2.47 14.53 16.99
N GLY A 221 -3.35 15.24 17.66
CA GLY A 221 -4.08 14.75 18.83
C GLY A 221 -5.15 15.75 19.27
N ALA A 222 -6.23 15.23 19.84
CA ALA A 222 -7.35 16.05 20.28
C ALA A 222 -7.08 16.79 21.61
N PHE A 223 -6.19 16.29 22.46
CA PHE A 223 -5.79 16.87 23.74
C PHE A 223 -6.96 17.28 24.65
N HIS A 224 -8.10 16.53 24.63
CA HIS A 224 -9.25 16.82 25.49
C HIS A 224 -8.96 16.58 26.97
N LEU A 225 -8.20 15.52 27.31
CA LEU A 225 -7.88 15.12 28.68
C LEU A 225 -6.44 15.42 29.09
N SER A 226 -5.58 15.71 28.14
CA SER A 226 -4.18 16.05 28.33
C SER A 226 -3.83 17.31 27.58
N LYS A 227 -2.63 17.82 27.77
CA LYS A 227 -2.12 19.00 27.07
C LYS A 227 -0.84 18.64 26.33
N PRO A 228 -0.46 19.39 25.29
CA PRO A 228 0.85 19.20 24.64
C PRO A 228 2.04 19.31 25.61
N SER A 229 1.86 20.03 26.74
CA SER A 229 2.85 20.14 27.80
C SER A 229 2.99 18.87 28.66
N ASP A 230 2.10 17.90 28.51
CA ASP A 230 2.16 16.62 29.24
C ASP A 230 2.99 15.56 28.49
N LEU A 231 3.41 15.86 27.25
CA LEU A 231 4.42 15.08 26.54
C LEU A 231 5.78 15.25 27.21
N LEU A 232 6.69 14.29 27.00
CA LEU A 232 8.07 14.41 27.48
C LEU A 232 8.72 15.70 26.99
N PRO A 233 9.46 16.43 27.86
CA PRO A 233 10.10 17.70 27.48
C PRO A 233 10.99 17.58 26.24
N GLU A 234 11.70 16.46 26.09
CA GLU A 234 12.57 16.16 24.96
C GLU A 234 11.75 16.10 23.67
N LEU A 235 10.60 15.41 23.70
CA LEU A 235 9.71 15.30 22.54
C LEU A 235 9.10 16.66 22.18
N GLN A 236 8.69 17.45 23.18
CA GLN A 236 8.21 18.80 22.97
C GLN A 236 9.24 19.70 22.27
N GLY A 237 10.52 19.54 22.63
CA GLY A 237 11.63 20.28 22.03
C GLY A 237 11.86 19.95 20.56
N ARG A 238 11.47 18.72 20.12
CA ARG A 238 11.58 18.26 18.74
C ARG A 238 10.33 18.50 17.92
N LEU A 239 9.21 18.86 18.55
CA LEU A 239 7.95 19.26 17.92
C LEU A 239 7.65 20.74 18.26
N PRO A 240 8.52 21.70 17.84
CA PRO A 240 8.41 23.09 18.28
C PRO A 240 7.28 23.86 17.60
N ILE A 241 6.85 23.43 16.41
CA ILE A 241 5.77 24.08 15.66
C ILE A 241 4.45 23.49 16.12
N ARG A 242 3.60 24.35 16.68
CA ARG A 242 2.27 23.97 17.14
C ARG A 242 1.21 24.73 16.39
N VAL A 243 0.23 24.01 15.89
CA VAL A 243 -0.90 24.56 15.14
C VAL A 243 -2.17 24.06 15.82
N GLU A 244 -3.08 24.99 16.11
CA GLU A 244 -4.43 24.68 16.59
C GLU A 244 -5.40 24.79 15.41
N LEU A 245 -6.11 23.70 15.12
CA LEU A 245 -7.13 23.69 14.08
C LEU A 245 -8.40 24.34 14.60
N LYS A 246 -9.02 25.19 13.79
CA LYS A 246 -10.31 25.80 14.10
C LYS A 246 -11.43 24.77 13.94
N ALA A 247 -12.51 24.92 14.72
CA ALA A 247 -13.71 24.15 14.50
C ALA A 247 -14.27 24.42 13.09
N LEU A 248 -14.82 23.37 12.47
CA LEU A 248 -15.43 23.47 11.15
C LEU A 248 -16.72 24.32 11.22
N THR A 249 -16.89 25.19 10.24
CA THR A 249 -18.10 25.99 10.07
C THR A 249 -19.15 25.20 9.27
N HIS A 250 -20.39 25.71 9.27
CA HIS A 250 -21.45 25.16 8.41
C HIS A 250 -21.03 25.10 6.93
N GLU A 251 -20.43 26.17 6.41
CA GLU A 251 -19.94 26.24 5.04
C GLU A 251 -18.85 25.20 4.75
N ASP A 252 -17.99 24.93 5.73
CA ASP A 252 -16.95 23.90 5.60
C ASP A 252 -17.58 22.50 5.50
N PHE A 253 -18.62 22.21 6.30
CA PHE A 253 -19.33 20.94 6.20
C PHE A 253 -20.03 20.76 4.87
N VAL A 254 -20.68 21.80 4.32
CA VAL A 254 -21.29 21.74 2.99
C VAL A 254 -20.24 21.43 1.93
N LYS A 255 -19.08 22.12 1.97
CA LYS A 255 -17.98 21.85 1.04
C LYS A 255 -17.43 20.42 1.16
N ILE A 256 -17.23 19.92 2.38
CA ILE A 256 -16.77 18.55 2.63
C ILE A 256 -17.74 17.52 2.04
N LEU A 257 -19.03 17.80 2.09
CA LEU A 257 -20.06 16.92 1.55
C LEU A 257 -20.17 16.95 0.03
N THR A 258 -19.75 18.04 -0.64
CA THR A 258 -20.05 18.27 -2.06
C THR A 258 -18.82 18.39 -2.98
N GLU A 259 -17.68 18.96 -2.52
CA GLU A 259 -16.56 19.31 -3.40
C GLU A 259 -15.55 18.18 -3.63
N PRO A 260 -15.19 17.31 -2.64
CA PRO A 260 -14.18 16.28 -2.87
C PRO A 260 -14.65 15.24 -3.90
N GLU A 261 -13.71 14.74 -4.72
CA GLU A 261 -13.93 13.52 -5.50
C GLU A 261 -14.29 12.36 -4.56
N ALA A 262 -15.31 11.59 -4.93
CA ALA A 262 -15.85 10.53 -4.09
C ALA A 262 -16.24 11.01 -2.67
N ASN A 263 -16.92 12.16 -2.58
CA ASN A 263 -17.49 12.65 -1.32
C ASN A 263 -18.49 11.66 -0.72
N LEU A 264 -18.88 11.83 0.55
CA LEU A 264 -19.77 10.91 1.24
C LEU A 264 -21.12 10.76 0.54
N ILE A 265 -21.66 11.84 -0.04
CA ILE A 265 -22.94 11.80 -0.79
C ILE A 265 -22.81 10.84 -1.98
N GLU A 266 -21.77 11.00 -2.79
CA GLU A 266 -21.52 10.13 -3.95
C GLU A 266 -21.29 8.67 -3.54
N GLN A 267 -20.56 8.44 -2.43
CA GLN A 267 -20.35 7.10 -1.90
C GLN A 267 -21.66 6.42 -1.50
N TYR A 268 -22.56 7.13 -0.80
CA TYR A 268 -23.85 6.57 -0.43
C TYR A 268 -24.75 6.35 -1.64
N VAL A 269 -24.76 7.25 -2.62
CA VAL A 269 -25.49 7.07 -3.88
C VAL A 269 -24.98 5.82 -4.62
N ALA A 270 -23.66 5.67 -4.74
CA ALA A 270 -23.07 4.50 -5.38
C ALA A 270 -23.36 3.20 -4.63
N LEU A 271 -23.32 3.23 -3.30
CA LEU A 271 -23.65 2.07 -2.47
C LEU A 271 -25.11 1.63 -2.64
N MET A 272 -26.06 2.56 -2.59
CA MET A 272 -27.48 2.26 -2.77
C MET A 272 -27.80 1.76 -4.17
N LYS A 273 -27.07 2.22 -5.17
CA LYS A 273 -27.21 1.74 -6.55
C LYS A 273 -26.85 0.26 -6.70
N THR A 274 -25.96 -0.29 -5.87
CA THR A 274 -25.65 -1.72 -5.88
C THR A 274 -26.84 -2.59 -5.49
N GLU A 275 -27.77 -2.04 -4.68
CA GLU A 275 -29.01 -2.68 -4.26
C GLU A 275 -30.20 -2.33 -5.19
N ASN A 276 -29.93 -1.75 -6.37
CA ASN A 276 -30.94 -1.24 -7.32
C ASN A 276 -31.88 -0.17 -6.71
N PHE A 277 -31.33 0.64 -5.81
CA PHE A 277 -32.05 1.74 -5.17
C PHE A 277 -31.44 3.07 -5.64
N ASP A 278 -32.27 3.94 -6.25
CA ASP A 278 -31.84 5.28 -6.65
C ASP A 278 -32.01 6.24 -5.48
N LEU A 279 -30.87 6.71 -4.93
CA LEU A 279 -30.79 7.70 -3.86
C LEU A 279 -30.41 9.04 -4.45
N GLU A 280 -31.18 10.09 -4.14
CA GLU A 280 -30.89 11.47 -4.49
C GLU A 280 -30.90 12.35 -3.23
N PHE A 281 -29.92 13.23 -3.11
CA PHE A 281 -29.85 14.21 -2.03
C PHE A 281 -30.20 15.60 -2.58
N GLU A 282 -31.31 16.15 -2.13
CA GLU A 282 -31.67 17.52 -2.44
C GLU A 282 -30.70 18.50 -1.72
N PRO A 283 -30.41 19.68 -2.29
CA PRO A 283 -29.52 20.68 -1.68
C PRO A 283 -29.93 21.01 -0.22
N GLU A 284 -31.21 21.11 0.05
CA GLU A 284 -31.76 21.38 1.39
C GLU A 284 -31.44 20.26 2.40
N ALA A 285 -31.34 19.00 1.94
CA ALA A 285 -30.93 17.89 2.79
C ALA A 285 -29.46 17.99 3.16
N ILE A 286 -28.60 18.39 2.23
CA ILE A 286 -27.16 18.61 2.47
C ILE A 286 -26.94 19.72 3.49
N GLU A 287 -27.64 20.87 3.32
CA GLU A 287 -27.63 21.99 4.28
C GLU A 287 -28.07 21.51 5.68
N LYS A 288 -29.12 20.69 5.75
CA LYS A 288 -29.60 20.17 7.03
C LYS A 288 -28.63 19.20 7.71
N ILE A 289 -27.95 18.37 6.93
CA ILE A 289 -26.87 17.49 7.44
C ILE A 289 -25.71 18.34 7.98
N ALA A 290 -25.32 19.40 7.28
CA ALA A 290 -24.29 20.33 7.72
C ALA A 290 -24.67 21.05 9.03
N ASP A 291 -25.93 21.53 9.15
CA ASP A 291 -26.46 22.11 10.40
C ASP A 291 -26.32 21.16 11.58
N MET A 292 -26.73 19.89 11.38
CA MET A 292 -26.63 18.88 12.43
C MET A 292 -25.19 18.57 12.81
N ALA A 293 -24.28 18.53 11.83
CA ALA A 293 -22.87 18.29 12.05
C ALA A 293 -22.23 19.41 12.88
N VAL A 294 -22.58 20.68 12.63
CA VAL A 294 -22.11 21.83 13.45
C VAL A 294 -22.57 21.71 14.92
N ILE A 295 -23.78 21.21 15.15
CA ILE A 295 -24.30 21.07 16.54
C ILE A 295 -23.55 19.97 17.31
N ILE A 296 -23.08 18.93 16.61
CA ILE A 296 -22.40 17.77 17.20
C ILE A 296 -20.90 18.03 17.39
N ASN A 297 -20.31 18.85 16.51
CA ASN A 297 -18.88 19.19 16.53
C ASN A 297 -18.54 20.20 17.63
#